data_1a51fde6e6f8ef9e822186cf2dd2aab2
#
_entry.id   1a51fde6e6f8ef9e822186cf2dd2aab2
#
_cell.length_a   1.000
_cell.length_b   1.000
_cell.length_c   1.000
_cell.angle_alpha   90.00
_cell.angle_beta   90.00
_cell.angle_gamma   90.00
#
_symmetry.space_group_name_H-M   'P 1'
#
loop_
_entity.id
_entity.type
_entity.pdbx_description
1 polymer ?
#
loop_
_entity_poly.entity_id
_entity_poly.type
_entity_poly.pdbx_seq_one_letter_code
_entity_poly.pdbx_strand_id
1 'polypeptide(L)'
;MEADKKIVSSNYFPKISLMANYGYNLNTSNTSLISNQNDIGLGAVINFYWNIFDGFIKSKLLKNAKIQIESNKLLLEKIELDIYSELKQTFDQYISNINISNLEKRNKKSAENFFTRAKEQYKQGIMSNNDFRKAQMELEQSQNKLNQSMYLTKLAELNLYRISGSILY
;
A
#
# COMPACT_ATOMS: atom_id res chain seq x y z
N MET A 1 -5.60 7.96 -16.33
CA MET A 1 -6.30 9.23 -16.04
C MET A 1 -6.25 10.24 -17.21
N GLU A 2 -5.09 10.71 -17.67
CA GLU A 2 -5.05 11.54 -18.90
C GLU A 2 -5.43 10.73 -20.14
N ALA A 3 -5.09 9.45 -20.19
CA ALA A 3 -5.53 8.54 -21.24
C ALA A 3 -7.07 8.42 -21.28
N ASP A 4 -7.73 8.32 -20.13
CA ASP A 4 -9.20 8.22 -20.05
C ASP A 4 -9.89 9.48 -20.59
N LYS A 5 -9.32 10.66 -20.30
CA LYS A 5 -9.79 11.92 -20.88
C LYS A 5 -9.64 11.91 -22.41
N LYS A 6 -8.54 11.37 -22.94
CA LYS A 6 -8.33 11.24 -24.40
C LYS A 6 -9.35 10.28 -25.01
N ILE A 7 -9.65 9.16 -24.33
CA ILE A 7 -10.68 8.21 -24.76
C ILE A 7 -12.05 8.89 -24.80
N VAL A 8 -12.42 9.66 -23.76
CA VAL A 8 -13.68 10.41 -23.76
C VAL A 8 -13.71 11.48 -24.85
N SER A 9 -12.57 12.17 -25.08
CA SER A 9 -12.49 13.18 -26.15
C SER A 9 -12.58 12.55 -27.54
N SER A 10 -12.13 11.30 -27.72
CA SER A 10 -12.20 10.62 -29.02
C SER A 10 -13.65 10.40 -29.51
N ASN A 11 -14.63 10.43 -28.61
CA ASN A 11 -16.05 10.32 -28.97
C ASN A 11 -16.58 11.52 -29.76
N TYR A 12 -15.82 12.63 -29.83
CA TYR A 12 -16.16 13.77 -30.70
C TYR A 12 -15.78 13.54 -32.16
N PHE A 13 -14.89 12.58 -32.42
CA PHE A 13 -14.42 12.27 -33.76
C PHE A 13 -15.20 11.12 -34.40
N PRO A 14 -15.23 11.05 -35.74
CA PRO A 14 -15.85 9.92 -36.43
C PRO A 14 -15.10 8.61 -36.13
N LYS A 15 -15.85 7.51 -36.11
CA LYS A 15 -15.30 6.15 -36.04
C LYS A 15 -15.30 5.55 -37.43
N ILE A 16 -14.15 5.07 -37.85
CA ILE A 16 -13.98 4.37 -39.12
C ILE A 16 -13.61 2.94 -38.82
N SER A 17 -14.35 1.99 -39.35
CA SER A 17 -14.04 0.57 -39.25
C SER A 17 -13.96 -0.06 -40.64
N LEU A 18 -12.92 -0.84 -40.88
CA LEU A 18 -12.72 -1.65 -42.07
C LEU A 18 -12.97 -3.11 -41.66
N MET A 19 -13.86 -3.78 -42.35
CA MET A 19 -14.11 -5.21 -42.24
C MET A 19 -13.81 -5.85 -43.60
N ALA A 20 -12.98 -6.88 -43.59
CA ALA A 20 -12.71 -7.71 -44.75
C ALA A 20 -13.03 -9.15 -44.42
N ASN A 21 -13.80 -9.80 -45.25
CA ASN A 21 -14.18 -11.22 -45.09
C ASN A 21 -13.86 -11.98 -46.37
N TYR A 22 -13.33 -13.15 -46.22
CA TYR A 22 -13.16 -14.15 -47.28
C TYR A 22 -14.01 -15.38 -46.89
N GLY A 23 -14.94 -15.76 -47.74
CA GLY A 23 -15.84 -16.88 -47.53
C GLY A 23 -15.72 -17.88 -48.68
N TYR A 24 -15.68 -19.19 -48.32
CA TYR A 24 -15.81 -20.30 -49.22
C TYR A 24 -17.01 -21.11 -48.76
N ASN A 25 -18.09 -21.12 -49.57
CA ASN A 25 -19.31 -21.89 -49.33
C ASN A 25 -19.42 -23.06 -50.28
N LEU A 26 -19.48 -24.29 -49.73
CA LEU A 26 -19.81 -25.51 -50.44
C LEU A 26 -21.29 -25.83 -50.17
N ASN A 27 -22.15 -25.62 -51.16
CA ASN A 27 -23.53 -26.09 -51.15
C ASN A 27 -23.63 -27.39 -51.90
N THR A 28 -23.71 -28.53 -51.15
CA THR A 28 -24.02 -29.83 -51.69
C THR A 28 -25.51 -30.09 -51.53
N SER A 29 -26.26 -30.01 -52.61
CA SER A 29 -27.69 -30.37 -52.57
C SER A 29 -27.89 -31.78 -53.14
N ASN A 30 -28.59 -32.65 -52.38
CA ASN A 30 -28.91 -34.00 -52.75
C ASN A 30 -30.14 -34.11 -53.63
N THR A 31 -30.68 -32.99 -54.15
CA THR A 31 -31.83 -32.98 -55.03
C THR A 31 -31.36 -32.79 -56.50
N SER A 32 -31.83 -33.67 -57.36
CA SER A 32 -31.44 -33.93 -58.74
C SER A 32 -31.62 -32.76 -59.75
N LEU A 33 -31.95 -31.54 -59.30
CA LEU A 33 -32.22 -30.38 -60.13
C LEU A 33 -31.38 -29.15 -59.83
N ILE A 34 -30.47 -29.19 -58.80
CA ILE A 34 -29.62 -28.04 -58.45
C ILE A 34 -28.15 -28.52 -58.48
N SER A 35 -27.39 -27.95 -59.39
CA SER A 35 -25.97 -28.19 -59.54
C SER A 35 -25.22 -27.76 -58.25
N ASN A 36 -24.17 -28.53 -57.88
CA ASN A 36 -23.24 -28.12 -56.81
C ASN A 36 -22.71 -26.70 -57.09
N GLN A 37 -23.03 -25.78 -56.23
CA GLN A 37 -22.59 -24.38 -56.34
C GLN A 37 -21.47 -24.13 -55.35
N ASN A 38 -20.28 -23.81 -55.90
CA ASN A 38 -19.14 -23.38 -55.07
C ASN A 38 -19.04 -21.87 -55.20
N ASP A 39 -19.32 -21.17 -54.09
CA ASP A 39 -19.19 -19.71 -54.05
C ASP A 39 -17.95 -19.34 -53.26
N ILE A 40 -17.03 -18.66 -53.96
CA ILE A 40 -15.87 -17.99 -53.34
C ILE A 40 -16.12 -16.51 -53.36
N GLY A 41 -16.21 -15.92 -52.17
CA GLY A 41 -16.47 -14.50 -52.02
C GLY A 41 -15.38 -13.77 -51.22
N LEU A 42 -14.88 -12.67 -51.75
CA LEU A 42 -14.10 -11.69 -51.02
C LEU A 42 -14.99 -10.45 -50.83
N GLY A 43 -15.22 -10.07 -49.57
CA GLY A 43 -15.97 -8.86 -49.23
C GLY A 43 -15.11 -7.90 -48.43
N ALA A 44 -15.19 -6.61 -48.74
CA ALA A 44 -14.62 -5.56 -47.91
C ALA A 44 -15.67 -4.46 -47.68
N VAL A 45 -15.83 -4.03 -46.45
CA VAL A 45 -16.78 -3.00 -46.05
C VAL A 45 -16.08 -1.96 -45.20
N ILE A 46 -16.22 -0.69 -45.55
CA ILE A 46 -15.79 0.44 -44.77
C ILE A 46 -17.02 1.06 -44.16
N ASN A 47 -17.08 1.07 -42.80
CA ASN A 47 -18.12 1.76 -42.08
C ASN A 47 -17.58 3.06 -41.53
N PHE A 48 -18.33 4.15 -41.77
CA PHE A 48 -18.09 5.46 -41.21
C PHE A 48 -19.26 5.82 -40.29
N TYR A 49 -18.97 6.06 -39.01
CA TYR A 49 -19.98 6.45 -38.04
C TYR A 49 -19.56 7.74 -37.35
N TRP A 50 -20.39 8.77 -37.45
CA TRP A 50 -20.17 10.04 -36.75
C TRP A 50 -21.46 10.50 -36.10
N ASN A 51 -21.47 10.58 -34.77
CA ASN A 51 -22.57 11.14 -34.01
C ASN A 51 -22.36 12.65 -33.85
N ILE A 52 -23.06 13.45 -34.65
CA ILE A 52 -22.91 14.91 -34.74
C ILE A 52 -23.56 15.59 -33.51
N PHE A 53 -24.69 15.08 -33.02
CA PHE A 53 -25.41 15.60 -31.87
C PHE A 53 -25.93 14.49 -30.98
N ASP A 54 -25.63 14.58 -29.68
CA ASP A 54 -26.01 13.59 -28.67
C ASP A 54 -26.70 14.21 -27.43
N GLY A 55 -27.31 15.39 -27.57
CA GLY A 55 -27.94 16.05 -26.44
C GLY A 55 -26.95 16.49 -25.34
N PHE A 56 -25.71 16.87 -25.71
CA PHE A 56 -24.66 17.31 -24.78
C PHE A 56 -24.09 16.21 -23.88
N ILE A 57 -24.40 14.95 -24.13
CA ILE A 57 -23.88 13.82 -23.32
C ILE A 57 -22.35 13.80 -23.35
N LYS A 58 -21.69 13.94 -24.52
CA LYS A 58 -20.24 13.97 -24.66
C LYS A 58 -19.61 15.09 -23.84
N SER A 59 -20.23 16.28 -23.84
CA SER A 59 -19.74 17.43 -23.07
C SER A 59 -19.79 17.15 -21.56
N LYS A 60 -20.86 16.55 -21.06
CA LYS A 60 -20.99 16.15 -19.67
C LYS A 60 -19.98 15.07 -19.28
N LEU A 61 -19.78 14.07 -20.15
CA LEU A 61 -18.78 13.03 -19.94
C LEU A 61 -17.36 13.60 -19.86
N LEU A 62 -17.02 14.55 -20.75
CA LEU A 62 -15.72 15.21 -20.72
C LEU A 62 -15.53 16.05 -19.44
N LYS A 63 -16.59 16.74 -18.98
CA LYS A 63 -16.55 17.46 -17.72
C LYS A 63 -16.37 16.52 -16.54
N ASN A 64 -17.08 15.41 -16.50
CA ASN A 64 -16.92 14.39 -15.47
C ASN A 64 -15.49 13.80 -15.46
N ALA A 65 -14.92 13.52 -16.64
CA ALA A 65 -13.53 13.05 -16.74
C ALA A 65 -12.51 14.07 -16.19
N LYS A 66 -12.74 15.37 -16.43
CA LYS A 66 -11.90 16.44 -15.84
C LYS A 66 -12.01 16.50 -14.33
N ILE A 67 -13.24 16.44 -13.77
CA ILE A 67 -13.48 16.42 -12.33
C ILE A 67 -12.80 15.19 -11.70
N GLN A 68 -12.89 14.03 -12.34
CA GLN A 68 -12.24 12.81 -11.85
C GLN A 68 -10.71 12.95 -11.80
N ILE A 69 -10.11 13.61 -12.79
CA ILE A 69 -8.65 13.88 -12.79
C ILE A 69 -8.30 14.81 -11.63
N GLU A 70 -9.08 15.86 -11.40
CA GLU A 70 -8.85 16.81 -10.29
C GLU A 70 -9.01 16.12 -8.93
N SER A 71 -10.08 15.35 -8.76
CA SER A 71 -10.30 14.54 -7.54
C SER A 71 -9.13 13.59 -7.26
N ASN A 72 -8.60 12.93 -8.30
CA ASN A 72 -7.47 12.03 -8.15
C ASN A 72 -6.15 12.77 -7.83
N LYS A 73 -5.97 14.01 -8.32
CA LYS A 73 -4.82 14.85 -7.92
C LYS A 73 -4.87 15.21 -6.44
N LEU A 74 -6.05 15.62 -5.96
CA LEU A 74 -6.25 15.93 -4.54
C LEU A 74 -6.06 14.69 -3.65
N LEU A 75 -6.49 13.52 -4.14
CA LEU A 75 -6.26 12.26 -3.44
C LEU A 75 -4.76 11.92 -3.35
N LEU A 76 -4.01 12.16 -4.42
CA LEU A 76 -2.54 11.97 -4.42
C LEU A 76 -1.87 12.90 -3.39
N GLU A 77 -2.22 14.18 -3.41
CA GLU A 77 -1.71 15.17 -2.45
C GLU A 77 -2.03 14.77 -1.01
N LYS A 78 -3.26 14.29 -0.76
CA LYS A 78 -3.64 13.76 0.55
C LYS A 78 -2.76 12.58 0.97
N ILE A 79 -2.53 11.62 0.07
CA ILE A 79 -1.68 10.45 0.36
C ILE A 79 -0.25 10.87 0.69
N GLU A 80 0.30 11.85 -0.03
CA GLU A 80 1.63 12.40 0.24
C GLU A 80 1.72 13.02 1.64
N LEU A 81 0.70 13.80 2.04
CA LEU A 81 0.60 14.37 3.39
C LEU A 81 0.45 13.30 4.47
N ASP A 82 -0.36 12.27 4.22
CA ASP A 82 -0.56 11.15 5.15
C ASP A 82 0.77 10.39 5.37
N ILE A 83 1.51 10.09 4.30
CA ILE A 83 2.84 9.44 4.37
C ILE A 83 3.83 10.31 5.15
N TYR A 84 3.87 11.61 4.88
CA TYR A 84 4.76 12.52 5.60
C TYR A 84 4.43 12.56 7.10
N SER A 85 3.15 12.62 7.44
CA SER A 85 2.68 12.61 8.83
C SER A 85 3.04 11.31 9.54
N GLU A 86 2.79 10.16 8.89
CA GLU A 86 3.14 8.83 9.41
C GLU A 86 4.65 8.70 9.64
N LEU A 87 5.45 9.16 8.68
CA LEU A 87 6.92 9.14 8.79
C LEU A 87 7.40 9.96 9.99
N LYS A 88 6.89 11.18 10.14
CA LYS A 88 7.24 12.06 11.25
C LYS A 88 6.87 11.44 12.59
N GLN A 89 5.63 10.93 12.72
CA GLN A 89 5.17 10.29 13.95
C GLN A 89 6.02 9.06 14.30
N THR A 90 6.37 8.23 13.32
CA THR A 90 7.19 7.04 13.53
C THR A 90 8.63 7.42 13.92
N PHE A 91 9.17 8.47 13.34
CA PHE A 91 10.48 9.00 13.71
C PHE A 91 10.50 9.52 15.16
N ASP A 92 9.50 10.32 15.55
CA ASP A 92 9.38 10.85 16.92
C ASP A 92 9.22 9.70 17.93
N GLN A 93 8.47 8.65 17.58
CA GLN A 93 8.34 7.45 18.39
C GLN A 93 9.68 6.69 18.53
N TYR A 94 10.45 6.58 17.45
CA TYR A 94 11.78 5.96 17.48
C TYR A 94 12.73 6.71 18.42
N ILE A 95 12.80 8.03 18.31
CA ILE A 95 13.63 8.87 19.19
C ILE A 95 13.19 8.75 20.66
N SER A 96 11.88 8.76 20.90
CA SER A 96 11.31 8.56 22.25
C SER A 96 11.72 7.20 22.84
N ASN A 97 11.61 6.13 22.06
CA ASN A 97 12.00 4.78 22.49
C ASN A 97 13.50 4.66 22.79
N ILE A 98 14.36 5.32 22.02
CA ILE A 98 15.81 5.41 22.32
C ILE A 98 16.03 6.05 23.69
N ASN A 99 15.36 7.17 23.95
CA ASN A 99 15.49 7.89 25.23
C ASN A 99 15.01 7.03 26.41
N ILE A 100 13.89 6.33 26.25
CA ILE A 100 13.36 5.38 27.25
C ILE A 100 14.37 4.24 27.48
N SER A 101 14.92 3.66 26.42
CA SER A 101 15.90 2.57 26.53
C SER A 101 17.16 3.02 27.27
N ASN A 102 17.63 4.23 27.01
CA ASN A 102 18.77 4.83 27.72
C ASN A 102 18.45 5.10 29.22
N LEU A 103 17.20 5.48 29.52
CA LEU A 103 16.74 5.63 30.91
C LEU A 103 16.70 4.26 31.62
N GLU A 104 16.10 3.26 31.00
CA GLU A 104 15.97 1.92 31.59
C GLU A 104 17.35 1.25 31.78
N LYS A 105 18.32 1.54 30.91
CA LYS A 105 19.73 1.12 31.09
C LYS A 105 20.33 1.70 32.37
N ARG A 106 20.05 2.96 32.68
CA ARG A 106 20.49 3.60 33.94
C ARG A 106 19.74 3.04 35.16
N ASN A 107 18.43 2.81 35.02
CA ASN A 107 17.60 2.22 36.07
C ASN A 107 18.10 0.82 36.44
N LYS A 108 18.37 -0.02 35.42
CA LYS A 108 18.96 -1.34 35.65
C LYS A 108 20.29 -1.25 36.43
N LYS A 109 21.16 -0.32 36.04
CA LYS A 109 22.46 -0.13 36.73
C LYS A 109 22.27 0.26 38.21
N SER A 110 21.28 1.11 38.50
CA SER A 110 20.92 1.48 39.88
C SER A 110 20.37 0.30 40.68
N ALA A 111 19.49 -0.52 40.08
CA ALA A 111 18.96 -1.72 40.66
C ALA A 111 20.04 -2.78 40.92
N GLU A 112 21.00 -2.96 40.03
CA GLU A 112 22.18 -3.84 40.23
C GLU A 112 23.00 -3.40 41.45
N ASN A 113 23.29 -2.11 41.53
CA ASN A 113 24.03 -1.56 42.69
C ASN A 113 23.27 -1.70 44.00
N PHE A 114 21.94 -1.50 43.96
CA PHE A 114 21.08 -1.71 45.12
C PHE A 114 21.07 -3.19 45.55
N PHE A 115 20.85 -4.10 44.62
CA PHE A 115 20.86 -5.54 44.87
C PHE A 115 22.19 -6.02 45.43
N THR A 116 23.30 -5.53 44.92
CA THR A 116 24.63 -5.87 45.42
C THR A 116 24.83 -5.50 46.88
N ARG A 117 24.39 -4.29 47.27
CA ARG A 117 24.39 -3.85 48.68
C ARG A 117 23.44 -4.67 49.54
N ALA A 118 22.22 -4.92 49.05
CA ALA A 118 21.25 -5.75 49.74
C ALA A 118 21.77 -7.18 50.01
N LYS A 119 22.48 -7.75 49.04
CA LYS A 119 23.12 -9.06 49.15
C LYS A 119 24.15 -9.12 50.27
N GLU A 120 24.99 -8.09 50.41
CA GLU A 120 25.98 -8.02 51.49
C GLU A 120 25.35 -7.81 52.84
N GLN A 121 24.32 -6.96 52.97
CA GLN A 121 23.59 -6.75 54.22
C GLN A 121 22.82 -8.02 54.65
N TYR A 122 22.27 -8.77 53.69
CA TYR A 122 21.60 -10.04 53.98
C TYR A 122 22.58 -11.09 54.48
N LYS A 123 23.78 -11.20 53.88
CA LYS A 123 24.85 -12.10 54.36
C LYS A 123 25.30 -11.78 55.80
N GLN A 124 25.29 -10.49 56.15
CA GLN A 124 25.65 -10.01 57.49
C GLN A 124 24.52 -10.15 58.51
N GLY A 125 23.35 -10.65 58.10
CA GLY A 125 22.15 -10.78 58.97
C GLY A 125 21.47 -9.45 59.32
N ILE A 126 21.83 -8.35 58.63
CA ILE A 126 21.29 -7.01 58.89
C ILE A 126 19.95 -6.81 58.14
N MET A 127 19.74 -7.49 56.99
CA MET A 127 18.56 -7.36 56.15
C MET A 127 17.62 -8.57 56.33
N SER A 128 16.30 -8.32 56.34
CA SER A 128 15.29 -9.39 56.37
C SER A 128 15.22 -10.15 55.05
N ASN A 129 14.78 -11.43 55.09
CA ASN A 129 14.58 -12.21 53.87
C ASN A 129 13.56 -11.57 52.92
N ASN A 130 12.49 -10.93 53.46
CA ASN A 130 11.50 -10.24 52.64
C ASN A 130 12.09 -9.04 51.87
N ASP A 131 12.94 -8.26 52.55
CA ASP A 131 13.56 -7.08 51.92
C ASP A 131 14.62 -7.47 50.89
N PHE A 132 15.37 -8.54 51.14
CA PHE A 132 16.27 -9.13 50.15
C PHE A 132 15.53 -9.61 48.91
N ARG A 133 14.38 -10.31 49.09
CA ARG A 133 13.53 -10.72 47.98
C ARG A 133 12.97 -9.53 47.18
N LYS A 134 12.59 -8.44 47.85
CA LYS A 134 12.17 -7.21 47.16
C LYS A 134 13.28 -6.65 46.27
N ALA A 135 14.51 -6.58 46.80
CA ALA A 135 15.67 -6.12 46.03
C ALA A 135 15.94 -7.01 44.79
N GLN A 136 15.75 -8.33 44.95
CA GLN A 136 15.87 -9.29 43.86
C GLN A 136 14.80 -9.06 42.79
N MET A 137 13.54 -8.90 43.18
CA MET A 137 12.43 -8.62 42.27
C MET A 137 12.59 -7.28 41.54
N GLU A 138 13.10 -6.26 42.22
CA GLU A 138 13.35 -4.93 41.60
C GLU A 138 14.43 -5.02 40.54
N LEU A 139 15.50 -5.78 40.75
CA LEU A 139 16.52 -6.03 39.72
C LEU A 139 15.92 -6.76 38.52
N GLU A 140 15.13 -7.80 38.75
CA GLU A 140 14.50 -8.57 37.68
C GLU A 140 13.50 -7.70 36.88
N GLN A 141 12.67 -6.90 37.56
CA GLN A 141 11.78 -5.97 36.90
C GLN A 141 12.53 -4.94 36.04
N SER A 142 13.62 -4.37 36.57
CA SER A 142 14.42 -3.39 35.82
C SER A 142 15.07 -4.00 34.56
N GLN A 143 15.49 -5.26 34.67
CA GLN A 143 16.02 -6.01 33.54
C GLN A 143 14.95 -6.27 32.45
N ASN A 144 13.76 -6.67 32.88
CA ASN A 144 12.62 -6.90 31.97
C ASN A 144 12.18 -5.60 31.27
N LYS A 145 12.13 -4.47 32.00
CA LYS A 145 11.83 -3.15 31.41
C LYS A 145 12.86 -2.73 30.38
N LEU A 146 14.16 -2.96 30.65
CA LEU A 146 15.21 -2.68 29.68
C LEU A 146 15.04 -3.53 28.42
N ASN A 147 14.83 -4.84 28.56
CA ASN A 147 14.64 -5.74 27.43
C ASN A 147 13.43 -5.33 26.59
N GLN A 148 12.31 -4.99 27.24
CA GLN A 148 11.11 -4.49 26.57
C GLN A 148 11.37 -3.18 25.82
N SER A 149 12.07 -2.23 26.43
CA SER A 149 12.39 -0.94 25.81
C SER A 149 13.31 -1.12 24.57
N MET A 150 14.30 -2.01 24.66
CA MET A 150 15.16 -2.35 23.53
C MET A 150 14.38 -2.98 22.37
N TYR A 151 13.46 -3.89 22.69
CA TYR A 151 12.58 -4.51 21.70
C TYR A 151 11.70 -3.48 21.00
N LEU A 152 11.04 -2.58 21.79
CA LEU A 152 10.20 -1.52 21.24
C LEU A 152 11.00 -0.52 20.37
N THR A 153 12.24 -0.23 20.76
CA THR A 153 13.15 0.61 19.95
C THR A 153 13.44 -0.06 18.61
N LYS A 154 13.74 -1.36 18.61
CA LYS A 154 14.00 -2.09 17.37
C LYS A 154 12.77 -2.22 16.48
N LEU A 155 11.59 -2.40 17.08
CA LEU A 155 10.33 -2.42 16.36
C LEU A 155 10.04 -1.08 15.68
N ALA A 156 10.28 0.03 16.39
CA ALA A 156 10.11 1.37 15.83
C ALA A 156 11.11 1.65 14.68
N GLU A 157 12.36 1.20 14.82
CA GLU A 157 13.38 1.26 13.75
C GLU A 157 12.92 0.50 12.49
N LEU A 158 12.44 -0.72 12.65
CA LEU A 158 11.92 -1.53 11.52
C LEU A 158 10.71 -0.88 10.85
N ASN A 159 9.80 -0.28 11.64
CA ASN A 159 8.68 0.48 11.10
C ASN A 159 9.14 1.70 10.29
N LEU A 160 10.18 2.39 10.74
CA LEU A 160 10.76 3.51 10.02
C LEU A 160 11.33 3.05 8.67
N TYR A 161 12.07 1.94 8.64
CA TYR A 161 12.56 1.33 7.39
C TYR A 161 11.42 0.91 6.45
N ARG A 162 10.33 0.37 7.00
CA ARG A 162 9.14 0.00 6.21
C ARG A 162 8.53 1.21 5.51
N ILE A 163 8.31 2.31 6.24
CA ILE A 163 7.70 3.53 5.70
C ILE A 163 8.62 4.21 4.69
N SER A 164 9.92 4.20 4.94
CA SER A 164 10.92 4.74 4.00
C SER A 164 11.14 3.89 2.74
N GLY A 165 10.54 2.70 2.67
CA GLY A 165 10.74 1.76 1.57
C GLY A 165 12.10 1.04 1.57
N SER A 166 12.93 1.23 2.60
CA SER A 166 14.29 0.68 2.65
C SER A 166 14.36 -0.83 2.94
N ILE A 167 13.25 -1.45 3.32
CA ILE A 167 13.18 -2.93 3.58
C ILE A 167 13.05 -3.72 2.27
N LEU A 168 12.73 -3.07 1.15
CA LEU A 168 12.48 -3.75 -0.12
C LEU A 168 13.75 -3.96 -0.96
N TYR A 169 14.94 -3.63 -0.41
CA TYR A 169 16.24 -3.80 -1.07
C TYR A 169 17.25 -4.47 -0.16
#